data_27151f81bb9bba64ab39e2148ae6dddd
#
_entry.id   27151f81bb9bba64ab39e2148ae6dddd
#
_cell.length_a   1.000
_cell.length_b   1.000
_cell.length_c   1.000
_cell.angle_alpha   90.00
_cell.angle_beta   90.00
_cell.angle_gamma   90.00
#
_symmetry.space_group_name_H-M   'P 1'
#
loop_
_entity.id
_entity.type
_entity.pdbx_description
1 polymer ?
#
loop_
_entity_poly.entity_id
_entity_poly.type
_entity_poly.pdbx_seq_one_letter_code
_entity_poly.pdbx_strand_id
1 'polypeptide(L)'
;MKSTRRISVIAVMTAACVATNYALIGFTNVKFMDLIVFVSGLAFGATVGSSIGALTWLVYGTLNPYGFSLPILFATSLGETIYGMAGGSLRKLGLLNNTGFAKSQILTDGVKFAAIGFLLTFIYDLLTNMASAYSLGLPLVPVLIAGIPFALLHEVSNACFFFLGVTPLLSLIKKLPESDLRQEMKSI
;
A
#
# COMPACT_ATOMS: atom_id res chain seq x y z
N MET A 1 -8.71 11.47 -15.86
CA MET A 1 -8.80 12.44 -14.72
C MET A 1 -8.08 13.73 -15.12
N LYS A 2 -8.70 14.91 -14.92
CA LYS A 2 -8.02 16.20 -15.17
C LYS A 2 -6.74 16.30 -14.33
N SER A 3 -5.67 16.87 -14.88
CA SER A 3 -4.34 16.92 -14.24
C SER A 3 -4.38 17.46 -12.80
N THR A 4 -5.08 18.57 -12.58
CA THR A 4 -5.22 19.20 -11.25
C THR A 4 -5.84 18.24 -10.21
N ARG A 5 -6.89 17.52 -10.59
CA ARG A 5 -7.55 16.57 -9.69
C ARG A 5 -6.65 15.38 -9.34
N ARG A 6 -5.87 14.90 -10.32
CA ARG A 6 -4.89 13.84 -10.09
C ARG A 6 -3.85 14.26 -9.06
N ILE A 7 -3.32 15.47 -9.19
CA ILE A 7 -2.35 16.04 -8.24
C ILE A 7 -2.97 16.16 -6.85
N SER A 8 -4.22 16.67 -6.75
CA SER A 8 -4.92 16.80 -5.46
C SER A 8 -5.13 15.44 -4.78
N VAL A 9 -5.54 14.41 -5.53
CA VAL A 9 -5.71 13.05 -4.98
C VAL A 9 -4.38 12.51 -4.46
N ILE A 10 -3.29 12.64 -5.24
CA ILE A 10 -1.96 12.20 -4.83
C ILE A 10 -1.56 12.93 -3.54
N ALA A 11 -1.68 14.25 -3.48
CA ALA A 11 -1.29 15.04 -2.31
C ALA A 11 -2.08 14.65 -1.05
N VAL A 12 -3.42 14.56 -1.16
CA VAL A 12 -4.29 14.24 -0.01
C VAL A 12 -4.05 12.82 0.49
N MET A 13 -3.94 11.84 -0.42
CA MET A 13 -3.70 10.46 -0.03
C MET A 13 -2.30 10.25 0.54
N THR A 14 -1.27 10.93 0.00
CA THR A 14 0.08 10.95 0.59
C THR A 14 0.05 11.51 2.01
N ALA A 15 -0.64 12.63 2.23
CA ALA A 15 -0.78 13.21 3.56
C ALA A 15 -1.50 12.24 4.53
N ALA A 16 -2.55 11.56 4.08
CA ALA A 16 -3.24 10.54 4.87
C ALA A 16 -2.31 9.35 5.22
N CYS A 17 -1.51 8.87 4.27
CA CYS A 17 -0.52 7.82 4.51
C CYS A 17 0.52 8.25 5.56
N VAL A 18 1.08 9.45 5.43
CA VAL A 18 2.04 10.00 6.40
C VAL A 18 1.39 10.13 7.77
N ALA A 19 0.17 10.67 7.84
CA ALA A 19 -0.56 10.83 9.10
C ALA A 19 -0.83 9.49 9.80
N THR A 20 -1.23 8.45 9.05
CA THR A 20 -1.44 7.10 9.62
C THR A 20 -0.14 6.47 10.12
N ASN A 21 1.00 6.70 9.46
CA ASN A 21 2.30 6.24 9.93
C ASN A 21 2.70 6.88 11.25
N TYR A 22 2.46 8.18 11.41
CA TYR A 22 2.70 8.86 12.70
C TYR A 22 1.70 8.43 13.77
N ALA A 23 0.43 8.22 13.43
CA ALA A 23 -0.58 7.73 14.38
C ALA A 23 -0.25 6.32 14.92
N LEU A 24 0.35 5.48 14.08
CA LEU A 24 0.73 4.11 14.43
C LEU A 24 2.20 3.95 14.84
N ILE A 25 2.93 5.04 15.04
CA ILE A 25 4.39 5.00 15.29
C ILE A 25 4.79 4.20 16.53
N GLY A 26 3.88 4.08 17.51
CA GLY A 26 4.08 3.25 18.72
C GLY A 26 3.95 1.75 18.47
N PHE A 27 3.45 1.34 17.31
CA PHE A 27 3.30 -0.07 16.94
C PHE A 27 4.37 -0.43 15.90
N THR A 28 5.38 -1.17 16.34
CA THR A 28 6.51 -1.53 15.48
C THR A 28 6.04 -2.28 14.24
N ASN A 29 6.41 -1.78 13.08
CA ASN A 29 6.14 -2.36 11.76
C ASN A 29 4.66 -2.63 11.43
N VAL A 30 3.74 -1.88 12.04
CA VAL A 30 2.31 -1.87 11.69
C VAL A 30 2.02 -0.63 10.85
N LYS A 31 1.66 -0.81 9.58
CA LYS A 31 1.50 0.29 8.61
C LYS A 31 0.17 0.21 7.89
N PHE A 32 -0.67 1.21 8.12
CA PHE A 32 -1.97 1.28 7.43
C PHE A 32 -1.86 1.92 6.03
N MET A 33 -0.73 2.60 5.75
CA MET A 33 -0.51 3.27 4.49
C MET A 33 -0.52 2.32 3.29
N ASP A 34 -0.03 1.10 3.45
CA ASP A 34 0.08 0.09 2.38
C ASP A 34 -1.29 -0.23 1.79
N LEU A 35 -2.31 -0.34 2.66
CA LEU A 35 -3.71 -0.48 2.25
C LEU A 35 -4.19 0.77 1.47
N ILE A 36 -3.86 1.98 1.93
CA ILE A 36 -4.27 3.23 1.26
C ILE A 36 -3.64 3.30 -0.13
N VAL A 37 -2.35 2.99 -0.25
CA VAL A 37 -1.62 2.99 -1.53
C VAL A 37 -2.21 1.96 -2.49
N PHE A 38 -2.47 0.74 -2.03
CA PHE A 38 -3.09 -0.32 -2.82
C PHE A 38 -4.50 0.07 -3.31
N VAL A 39 -5.37 0.53 -2.40
CA VAL A 39 -6.74 0.97 -2.73
C VAL A 39 -6.72 2.18 -3.67
N SER A 40 -5.76 3.09 -3.52
CA SER A 40 -5.58 4.21 -4.45
C SER A 40 -5.19 3.72 -5.85
N GLY A 41 -4.34 2.69 -5.95
CA GLY A 41 -4.04 2.02 -7.21
C GLY A 41 -5.27 1.39 -7.84
N LEU A 42 -6.08 0.67 -7.05
CA LEU A 42 -7.34 0.09 -7.49
C LEU A 42 -8.35 1.16 -7.97
N ALA A 43 -8.46 2.28 -7.25
CA ALA A 43 -9.45 3.32 -7.54
C ALA A 43 -9.04 4.25 -8.68
N PHE A 44 -7.76 4.64 -8.72
CA PHE A 44 -7.28 5.74 -9.59
C PHE A 44 -6.21 5.28 -10.60
N GLY A 45 -5.83 4.02 -10.57
CA GLY A 45 -4.84 3.41 -11.46
C GLY A 45 -3.42 3.37 -10.89
N ALA A 46 -2.61 2.47 -11.47
CA ALA A 46 -1.26 2.13 -11.00
C ALA A 46 -0.36 3.35 -10.80
N THR A 47 -0.34 4.28 -11.76
CA THR A 47 0.51 5.47 -11.67
C THR A 47 0.17 6.36 -10.46
N VAL A 48 -1.13 6.52 -10.15
CA VAL A 48 -1.56 7.33 -8.99
C VAL A 48 -1.18 6.63 -7.70
N GLY A 49 -1.52 5.34 -7.56
CA GLY A 49 -1.14 4.56 -6.38
C GLY A 49 0.36 4.53 -6.14
N SER A 50 1.17 4.24 -7.17
CA SER A 50 2.63 4.22 -7.06
C SER A 50 3.22 5.58 -6.70
N SER A 51 2.67 6.68 -7.26
CA SER A 51 3.12 8.03 -6.89
C SER A 51 2.83 8.33 -5.40
N ILE A 52 1.67 7.91 -4.88
CA ILE A 52 1.33 8.07 -3.46
C ILE A 52 2.34 7.30 -2.60
N GLY A 53 2.59 6.03 -2.92
CA GLY A 53 3.54 5.20 -2.17
C GLY A 53 4.94 5.79 -2.13
N ALA A 54 5.50 6.13 -3.30
CA ALA A 54 6.82 6.73 -3.41
C ALA A 54 6.92 8.05 -2.62
N LEU A 55 5.95 8.95 -2.79
CA LEU A 55 5.94 10.25 -2.10
C LEU A 55 5.77 10.09 -0.59
N THR A 56 4.97 9.12 -0.13
CA THR A 56 4.81 8.85 1.29
C THR A 56 6.15 8.50 1.93
N TRP A 57 6.92 7.61 1.33
CA TRP A 57 8.24 7.26 1.86
C TRP A 57 9.27 8.39 1.70
N LEU A 58 9.22 9.15 0.60
CA LEU A 58 10.09 10.33 0.48
C LEU A 58 9.86 11.34 1.60
N VAL A 59 8.64 11.54 2.05
CA VAL A 59 8.32 12.42 3.18
C VAL A 59 8.60 11.72 4.52
N TYR A 60 7.97 10.57 4.77
CA TYR A 60 8.07 9.87 6.04
C TYR A 60 9.49 9.35 6.30
N GLY A 61 10.16 8.80 5.29
CA GLY A 61 11.51 8.25 5.42
C GLY A 61 12.58 9.30 5.71
N THR A 62 12.34 10.57 5.37
CA THR A 62 13.24 11.68 5.72
C THR A 62 12.94 12.29 7.09
N LEU A 63 11.69 12.22 7.56
CA LEU A 63 11.23 12.92 8.77
C LEU A 63 10.94 12.00 9.95
N ASN A 64 11.09 10.67 9.79
CA ASN A 64 10.79 9.71 10.86
C ASN A 64 11.88 9.76 11.96
N PRO A 65 11.53 9.37 13.22
CA PRO A 65 12.45 9.42 14.35
C PRO A 65 13.48 8.28 14.38
N TYR A 66 13.38 7.30 13.48
CA TYR A 66 14.26 6.12 13.47
C TYR A 66 15.59 6.34 12.76
N GLY A 67 15.77 7.52 12.18
CA GLY A 67 16.98 7.90 11.47
C GLY A 67 16.83 7.78 9.95
N PHE A 68 17.86 8.28 9.26
CA PHE A 68 17.90 8.38 7.81
C PHE A 68 18.97 7.48 7.22
N SER A 69 18.61 6.69 6.21
CA SER A 69 19.54 5.92 5.38
C SER A 69 19.09 6.01 3.93
N LEU A 70 19.96 6.50 3.06
CA LEU A 70 19.63 6.68 1.64
C LEU A 70 19.29 5.35 0.93
N PRO A 71 20.04 4.24 1.11
CA PRO A 71 19.68 2.94 0.54
C PRO A 71 18.29 2.45 1.02
N ILE A 72 17.99 2.61 2.31
CA ILE A 72 16.71 2.21 2.87
C ILE A 72 15.58 3.09 2.31
N LEU A 73 15.79 4.41 2.20
CA LEU A 73 14.81 5.32 1.61
C LEU A 73 14.46 4.92 0.16
N PHE A 74 15.47 4.58 -0.64
CA PHE A 74 15.23 4.11 -2.02
C PHE A 74 14.46 2.79 -2.02
N ALA A 75 14.87 1.82 -1.21
CA ALA A 75 14.21 0.51 -1.15
C ALA A 75 12.75 0.62 -0.69
N THR A 76 12.49 1.40 0.35
CA THR A 76 11.13 1.62 0.87
C THR A 76 10.26 2.39 -0.12
N SER A 77 10.79 3.46 -0.74
CA SER A 77 10.06 4.23 -1.75
C SER A 77 9.71 3.39 -2.97
N LEU A 78 10.64 2.59 -3.48
CA LEU A 78 10.39 1.68 -4.61
C LEU A 78 9.48 0.52 -4.21
N GLY A 79 9.74 -0.09 -3.05
CA GLY A 79 8.92 -1.18 -2.52
C GLY A 79 7.46 -0.78 -2.37
N GLU A 80 7.20 0.42 -1.87
CA GLU A 80 5.84 0.91 -1.70
C GLU A 80 5.09 1.12 -3.03
N THR A 81 5.82 1.41 -4.13
CA THR A 81 5.19 1.51 -5.46
C THR A 81 4.54 0.19 -5.90
N ILE A 82 5.01 -0.95 -5.38
CA ILE A 82 4.50 -2.28 -5.73
C ILE A 82 3.02 -2.42 -5.33
N TYR A 83 2.62 -1.90 -4.17
CA TYR A 83 1.22 -1.91 -3.74
C TYR A 83 0.34 -1.11 -4.72
N GLY A 84 0.76 0.08 -5.13
CA GLY A 84 0.05 0.90 -6.09
C GLY A 84 -0.05 0.25 -7.48
N MET A 85 1.03 -0.37 -7.94
CA MET A 85 1.06 -1.13 -9.20
C MET A 85 0.15 -2.35 -9.15
N ALA A 86 0.20 -3.11 -8.06
CA ALA A 86 -0.66 -4.28 -7.86
C ALA A 86 -2.14 -3.89 -7.87
N GLY A 87 -2.53 -2.85 -7.12
CA GLY A 87 -3.89 -2.33 -7.13
C GLY A 87 -4.35 -1.92 -8.53
N GLY A 88 -3.52 -1.16 -9.25
CA GLY A 88 -3.84 -0.72 -10.61
C GLY A 88 -3.90 -1.85 -11.64
N SER A 89 -3.09 -2.90 -11.47
CA SER A 89 -3.13 -4.10 -12.31
C SER A 89 -4.41 -4.91 -12.07
N LEU A 90 -4.80 -5.09 -10.82
CA LEU A 90 -6.05 -5.78 -10.46
C LEU A 90 -7.30 -5.01 -10.95
N ARG A 91 -7.23 -3.68 -10.99
CA ARG A 91 -8.24 -2.86 -11.64
C ARG A 91 -8.38 -3.22 -13.12
N LYS A 92 -7.27 -3.28 -13.87
CA LYS A 92 -7.28 -3.63 -15.31
C LYS A 92 -7.80 -5.05 -15.56
N LEU A 93 -7.58 -5.97 -14.64
CA LEU A 93 -8.10 -7.35 -14.71
C LEU A 93 -9.60 -7.44 -14.37
N GLY A 94 -10.29 -6.33 -14.10
CA GLY A 94 -11.72 -6.30 -13.84
C GLY A 94 -12.13 -6.87 -12.49
N LEU A 95 -11.22 -7.06 -11.54
CA LEU A 95 -11.55 -7.59 -10.21
C LEU A 95 -12.59 -6.72 -9.49
N LEU A 96 -12.61 -5.41 -9.77
CA LEU A 96 -13.60 -4.49 -9.21
C LEU A 96 -15.04 -4.76 -9.67
N ASN A 97 -15.22 -5.34 -10.86
CA ASN A 97 -16.54 -5.62 -11.43
C ASN A 97 -17.21 -6.80 -10.72
N ASN A 98 -16.41 -7.68 -10.12
CA ASN A 98 -16.86 -8.92 -9.49
C ASN A 98 -16.91 -8.82 -7.95
N THR A 99 -16.53 -7.70 -7.34
CA THR A 99 -16.66 -7.51 -5.88
C THR A 99 -18.12 -7.22 -5.53
N GLY A 100 -18.76 -8.13 -4.81
CA GLY A 100 -20.15 -8.02 -4.38
C GLY A 100 -20.29 -7.63 -2.92
N PHE A 101 -21.53 -7.24 -2.55
CA PHE A 101 -21.86 -6.85 -1.18
C PHE A 101 -22.64 -7.94 -0.44
N ALA A 102 -22.85 -9.12 -1.04
CA ALA A 102 -23.39 -10.27 -0.35
C ALA A 102 -22.42 -10.71 0.75
N LYS A 103 -22.91 -11.09 1.93
CA LYS A 103 -22.07 -11.45 3.09
C LYS A 103 -21.04 -12.55 2.75
N SER A 104 -21.44 -13.56 1.98
CA SER A 104 -20.54 -14.63 1.52
C SER A 104 -19.43 -14.10 0.59
N GLN A 105 -19.75 -13.13 -0.26
CA GLN A 105 -18.80 -12.55 -1.21
C GLN A 105 -17.81 -11.62 -0.52
N ILE A 106 -18.26 -10.84 0.48
CA ILE A 106 -17.38 -10.01 1.30
C ILE A 106 -16.31 -10.86 1.98
N LEU A 107 -16.68 -12.01 2.54
CA LEU A 107 -15.73 -12.91 3.18
C LEU A 107 -14.73 -13.49 2.16
N THR A 108 -15.21 -13.97 1.02
CA THR A 108 -14.36 -14.55 -0.02
C THR A 108 -13.39 -13.51 -0.61
N ASP A 109 -13.88 -12.30 -0.87
CA ASP A 109 -13.04 -11.21 -1.39
C ASP A 109 -12.06 -10.72 -0.30
N GLY A 110 -12.48 -10.68 0.96
CA GLY A 110 -11.62 -10.38 2.09
C GLY A 110 -10.43 -11.34 2.18
N VAL A 111 -10.65 -12.65 2.07
CA VAL A 111 -9.57 -13.66 2.07
C VAL A 111 -8.60 -13.46 0.89
N LYS A 112 -9.11 -13.19 -0.31
CA LYS A 112 -8.27 -12.89 -1.48
C LYS A 112 -7.39 -11.66 -1.24
N PHE A 113 -7.99 -10.57 -0.74
CA PHE A 113 -7.25 -9.35 -0.46
C PHE A 113 -6.26 -9.52 0.69
N ALA A 114 -6.60 -10.30 1.72
CA ALA A 114 -5.65 -10.66 2.78
C ALA A 114 -4.41 -11.38 2.23
N ALA A 115 -4.62 -12.38 1.36
CA ALA A 115 -3.51 -13.09 0.72
C ALA A 115 -2.65 -12.15 -0.15
N ILE A 116 -3.28 -11.25 -0.90
CA ILE A 116 -2.57 -10.25 -1.70
C ILE A 116 -1.78 -9.31 -0.80
N GLY A 117 -2.39 -8.79 0.27
CA GLY A 117 -1.71 -7.91 1.23
C GLY A 117 -0.51 -8.59 1.86
N PHE A 118 -0.67 -9.84 2.32
CA PHE A 118 0.41 -10.65 2.86
C PHE A 118 1.58 -10.80 1.88
N LEU A 119 1.30 -11.22 0.64
CA LEU A 119 2.34 -11.45 -0.37
C LEU A 119 3.06 -10.17 -0.78
N LEU A 120 2.34 -9.06 -0.94
CA LEU A 120 2.95 -7.77 -1.27
C LEU A 120 3.86 -7.30 -0.14
N THR A 121 3.43 -7.47 1.11
CA THR A 121 4.22 -7.11 2.28
C THR A 121 5.45 -7.98 2.43
N PHE A 122 5.33 -9.29 2.18
CA PHE A 122 6.49 -10.20 2.15
C PHE A 122 7.56 -9.73 1.14
N ILE A 123 7.14 -9.38 -0.09
CA ILE A 123 8.07 -8.86 -1.11
C ILE A 123 8.70 -7.55 -0.65
N TYR A 124 7.90 -6.65 -0.10
CA TYR A 124 8.38 -5.36 0.42
C TYR A 124 9.41 -5.56 1.55
N ASP A 125 9.11 -6.41 2.54
CA ASP A 125 9.99 -6.66 3.67
C ASP A 125 11.28 -7.35 3.23
N LEU A 126 11.22 -8.25 2.26
CA LEU A 126 12.41 -8.87 1.68
C LEU A 126 13.32 -7.81 1.04
N LEU A 127 12.78 -6.90 0.23
CA LEU A 127 13.53 -5.83 -0.43
C LEU A 127 14.16 -4.86 0.59
N THR A 128 13.42 -4.48 1.62
CA THR A 128 13.88 -3.54 2.63
C THR A 128 14.92 -4.17 3.58
N ASN A 129 14.79 -5.46 3.90
CA ASN A 129 15.82 -6.20 4.65
C ASN A 129 17.11 -6.36 3.83
N MET A 130 17.02 -6.60 2.52
CA MET A 130 18.20 -6.61 1.64
C MET A 130 18.92 -5.26 1.64
N ALA A 131 18.16 -4.17 1.52
CA ALA A 131 18.71 -2.81 1.58
C ALA A 131 19.32 -2.50 2.95
N SER A 132 18.73 -3.01 4.03
CA SER A 132 19.27 -2.88 5.39
C SER A 132 20.59 -3.63 5.55
N ALA A 133 20.67 -4.87 5.05
CA ALA A 133 21.93 -5.64 5.06
C ALA A 133 23.04 -4.89 4.31
N TYR A 134 22.73 -4.38 3.13
CA TYR A 134 23.67 -3.59 2.34
C TYR A 134 24.10 -2.30 3.07
N SER A 135 23.14 -1.55 3.61
CA SER A 135 23.36 -0.28 4.29
C SER A 135 24.25 -0.43 5.54
N LEU A 136 24.13 -1.55 6.24
CA LEU A 136 24.87 -1.86 7.46
C LEU A 136 26.17 -2.60 7.21
N GLY A 137 26.44 -3.03 5.97
CA GLY A 137 27.58 -3.87 5.62
C GLY A 137 27.54 -5.25 6.29
N LEU A 138 26.34 -5.77 6.59
CA LEU A 138 26.14 -7.03 7.27
C LEU A 138 25.81 -8.17 6.30
N PRO A 139 26.13 -9.44 6.64
CA PRO A 139 25.74 -10.58 5.85
C PRO A 139 24.21 -10.69 5.75
N LEU A 140 23.68 -10.99 4.56
CA LEU A 140 22.25 -11.00 4.27
C LEU A 140 21.46 -11.97 5.16
N VAL A 141 21.94 -13.21 5.31
CA VAL A 141 21.20 -14.28 6.03
C VAL A 141 20.94 -13.92 7.49
N PRO A 142 21.92 -13.46 8.30
CA PRO A 142 21.68 -13.00 9.65
C PRO A 142 20.67 -11.84 9.73
N VAL A 143 20.71 -10.88 8.80
CA VAL A 143 19.77 -9.75 8.77
C VAL A 143 18.35 -10.22 8.46
N LEU A 144 18.18 -11.13 7.49
CA LEU A 144 16.89 -11.72 7.19
C LEU A 144 16.31 -12.47 8.41
N ILE A 145 17.13 -13.28 9.10
CA ILE A 145 16.67 -14.02 10.29
C ILE A 145 16.27 -13.05 11.40
N ALA A 146 17.06 -12.02 11.67
CA ALA A 146 16.73 -11.00 12.67
C ALA A 146 15.49 -10.19 12.30
N GLY A 147 15.20 -10.03 11.02
CA GLY A 147 14.03 -9.34 10.48
C GLY A 147 12.71 -10.13 10.59
N ILE A 148 12.76 -11.46 10.74
CA ILE A 148 11.55 -12.32 10.72
C ILE A 148 10.44 -11.85 11.69
N PRO A 149 10.69 -11.53 12.97
CA PRO A 149 9.62 -11.11 13.88
C PRO A 149 8.93 -9.83 13.41
N PHE A 150 9.69 -8.89 12.85
CA PHE A 150 9.17 -7.61 12.34
C PHE A 150 8.39 -7.80 11.03
N ALA A 151 8.91 -8.65 10.14
CA ALA A 151 8.25 -9.00 8.88
C ALA A 151 6.91 -9.72 9.14
N LEU A 152 6.90 -10.72 10.01
CA LEU A 152 5.66 -11.43 10.36
C LEU A 152 4.60 -10.50 10.94
N LEU A 153 4.98 -9.57 11.81
CA LEU A 153 4.03 -8.58 12.35
C LEU A 153 3.46 -7.69 11.25
N HIS A 154 4.29 -7.22 10.32
CA HIS A 154 3.88 -6.42 9.17
C HIS A 154 2.95 -7.19 8.23
N GLU A 155 3.34 -8.39 7.84
CA GLU A 155 2.58 -9.27 6.94
C GLU A 155 1.21 -9.63 7.50
N VAL A 156 1.15 -10.03 8.78
CA VAL A 156 -0.11 -10.39 9.44
C VAL A 156 -1.00 -9.17 9.65
N SER A 157 -0.45 -8.03 10.11
CA SER A 157 -1.24 -6.80 10.25
C SER A 157 -1.79 -6.32 8.92
N ASN A 158 -1.00 -6.37 7.84
CA ASN A 158 -1.47 -6.03 6.50
C ASN A 158 -2.51 -7.02 5.96
N ALA A 159 -2.34 -8.31 6.18
CA ALA A 159 -3.38 -9.28 5.85
C ALA A 159 -4.72 -8.93 6.51
N CYS A 160 -4.70 -8.55 7.79
CA CYS A 160 -5.90 -8.09 8.51
C CYS A 160 -6.46 -6.79 7.92
N PHE A 161 -5.61 -5.80 7.66
CA PHE A 161 -6.05 -4.52 7.08
C PHE A 161 -6.65 -4.71 5.69
N PHE A 162 -6.06 -5.53 4.84
CA PHE A 162 -6.56 -5.82 3.50
C PHE A 162 -7.86 -6.61 3.56
N PHE A 163 -7.96 -7.60 4.45
CA PHE A 163 -9.20 -8.36 4.68
C PHE A 163 -10.37 -7.45 5.03
N LEU A 164 -10.18 -6.57 6.02
CA LEU A 164 -11.23 -5.72 6.55
C LEU A 164 -11.46 -4.46 5.72
N GLY A 165 -10.41 -3.90 5.11
CA GLY A 165 -10.41 -2.53 4.59
C GLY A 165 -10.69 -2.42 3.09
N VAL A 166 -10.22 -3.35 2.25
CA VAL A 166 -10.30 -3.17 0.79
C VAL A 166 -11.75 -3.08 0.32
N THR A 167 -12.59 -4.02 0.69
CA THR A 167 -14.00 -4.06 0.24
C THR A 167 -14.81 -2.83 0.67
N PRO A 168 -14.82 -2.41 1.96
CA PRO A 168 -15.56 -1.21 2.36
C PRO A 168 -15.00 0.08 1.75
N LEU A 169 -13.67 0.24 1.65
CA LEU A 169 -13.09 1.42 1.01
C LEU A 169 -13.48 1.52 -0.47
N LEU A 170 -13.45 0.41 -1.20
CA LEU A 170 -13.92 0.38 -2.58
C LEU A 170 -15.41 0.70 -2.69
N SER A 171 -16.25 0.26 -1.73
CA SER A 171 -17.67 0.58 -1.72
C SER A 171 -17.92 2.07 -1.55
N LEU A 172 -17.13 2.73 -0.70
CA LEU A 172 -17.20 4.18 -0.52
C LEU A 172 -16.79 4.93 -1.79
N ILE A 173 -15.70 4.50 -2.43
CA ILE A 173 -15.21 5.10 -3.69
C ILE A 173 -16.26 4.95 -4.79
N LYS A 174 -16.92 3.79 -4.91
CA LYS A 174 -18.00 3.56 -5.88
C LYS A 174 -19.24 4.43 -5.65
N LYS A 175 -19.47 4.92 -4.43
CA LYS A 175 -20.59 5.80 -4.08
C LYS A 175 -20.30 7.29 -4.31
N LEU A 176 -19.06 7.67 -4.60
CA LEU A 176 -18.73 9.06 -4.94
C LEU A 176 -19.56 9.48 -6.19
N PRO A 177 -20.07 10.73 -6.22
CA PRO A 177 -20.90 11.21 -7.34
C PRO A 177 -20.21 10.99 -8.68
N GLU A 178 -20.99 10.87 -9.76
CA GLU A 178 -20.55 10.59 -11.15
C GLU A 178 -19.69 11.69 -11.77
N SER A 179 -18.85 12.32 -10.99
CA SER A 179 -17.73 13.08 -11.50
C SER A 179 -16.74 12.09 -12.18
N ASP A 180 -15.91 12.60 -13.06
CA ASP A 180 -14.92 11.93 -13.91
C ASP A 180 -14.26 10.62 -13.39
N LEU A 181 -14.27 10.37 -12.06
CA LEU A 181 -13.72 9.14 -11.44
C LEU A 181 -14.51 7.88 -11.82
N ARG A 182 -15.84 7.99 -11.90
CA ARG A 182 -16.70 6.84 -12.23
C ARG A 182 -16.70 6.55 -13.74
N GLN A 183 -16.53 7.60 -14.56
CA GLN A 183 -16.37 7.42 -16.01
C GLN A 183 -15.05 6.72 -16.33
N GLU A 184 -13.94 7.12 -15.67
CA GLU A 184 -12.65 6.46 -15.84
C GLU A 184 -12.63 5.02 -15.32
N MET A 185 -13.45 4.70 -14.29
CA MET A 185 -13.58 3.31 -13.84
C MET A 185 -14.39 2.43 -14.81
N LYS A 186 -15.22 3.02 -15.67
CA LYS A 186 -16.03 2.30 -16.68
C LYS A 186 -15.33 2.19 -18.04
N SER A 187 -14.31 3.00 -18.31
CA SER A 187 -13.65 3.09 -19.62
C SER A 187 -12.47 2.11 -19.80
N ILE A 188 -12.30 1.20 -18.88
CA ILE A 188 -11.27 0.14 -18.87
C ILE A 188 -11.95 -1.21 -18.73
#